data_92b9ba3e313f5a2dbf2c9773069ca015
#
_entry.id   92b9ba3e313f5a2dbf2c9773069ca015
#
_cell.length_a   1.000
_cell.length_b   1.000
_cell.length_c   1.000
_cell.angle_alpha   90.00
_cell.angle_beta   90.00
_cell.angle_gamma   90.00
#
_symmetry.space_group_name_H-M   'P 1'
#
loop_
_entity.id
_entity.type
_entity.pdbx_description
1 polymer ?
#
loop_
_entity_poly.entity_id
_entity_poly.type
_entity_poly.pdbx_seq_one_letter_code
_entity_poly.pdbx_strand_id
1 'polypeptide(L)'
;MRPVSSLPTRADVLVVGSGGAGLAAAWAASREGAGTVLITKGSPASCNTGKAQGGIQAAIGADDSPEQHAADVYRSSHDTADMGLVSVLTGEAPEAIVWLEQLGVEFSREGDGYRLARCGGASTRRLLQVGDRTGHAIAHALRGALATEGVEIHGHAALTALAKPNGHFTATVDCEGEAATIQAGTVVLAAGGRCFAEARRRGVLTTNQPGATGEVAALARELGAAARDEDSLQHHPNGGAWPPPLQGYSIPETTRSYGALLVNGRGERFIDELAPRDTVAEAIVKECDEGRGMTTPDGRPAVLLDTTRIEPEVADQVLPYMMRRYRHAGIDPLTEPILTYPVLHYQNGGLVIDRNGRTTVEGLFAAGEITGGVHGRNRMMGNSLLDCTVFGRRAGRAAAADAR
;
A
#
# COMPACT_ATOMS: atom_id res chain seq x y z
N MET A 1 -25.40 7.84 11.32
CA MET A 1 -25.78 7.38 9.97
C MET A 1 -26.23 8.57 9.18
N ARG A 2 -25.64 8.86 8.03
CA ARG A 2 -26.19 9.85 7.08
C ARG A 2 -27.16 9.11 6.16
N PRO A 3 -28.34 9.64 5.84
CA PRO A 3 -29.29 8.96 4.96
C PRO A 3 -28.74 8.87 3.53
N VAL A 4 -29.13 7.84 2.78
CA VAL A 4 -28.79 7.63 1.35
C VAL A 4 -29.13 8.85 0.49
N SER A 5 -30.08 9.65 0.91
CA SER A 5 -30.42 10.95 0.31
C SER A 5 -29.28 11.98 0.30
N SER A 6 -28.13 11.70 0.95
CA SER A 6 -26.97 12.60 0.97
C SER A 6 -25.91 12.31 -0.11
N LEU A 7 -25.99 11.19 -0.85
CA LEU A 7 -25.07 10.94 -1.95
C LEU A 7 -25.41 11.83 -3.17
N PRO A 8 -24.40 12.49 -3.76
CA PRO A 8 -24.59 13.20 -5.03
C PRO A 8 -25.03 12.23 -6.13
N THR A 9 -26.00 12.64 -6.94
CA THR A 9 -26.47 11.83 -8.09
C THR A 9 -25.60 12.01 -9.34
N ARG A 10 -24.69 13.00 -9.32
CA ARG A 10 -23.78 13.32 -10.43
C ARG A 10 -22.41 13.73 -9.93
N ALA A 11 -21.38 13.42 -10.73
CA ALA A 11 -20.01 13.87 -10.55
C ALA A 11 -19.34 14.07 -11.91
N ASP A 12 -18.41 15.00 -12.03
CA ASP A 12 -17.51 15.02 -13.17
C ASP A 12 -16.54 13.85 -13.05
N VAL A 13 -15.95 13.67 -11.85
CA VAL A 13 -15.04 12.58 -11.52
C VAL A 13 -15.57 11.80 -10.31
N LEU A 14 -15.85 10.51 -10.49
CA LEU A 14 -16.15 9.59 -9.38
C LEU A 14 -14.88 8.84 -8.99
N VAL A 15 -14.46 8.96 -7.75
CA VAL A 15 -13.32 8.20 -7.19
C VAL A 15 -13.82 7.09 -6.27
N VAL A 16 -13.35 5.87 -6.49
CA VAL A 16 -13.76 4.67 -5.74
C VAL A 16 -12.62 4.16 -4.88
N GLY A 17 -12.71 4.35 -3.56
CA GLY A 17 -11.73 3.94 -2.56
C GLY A 17 -11.02 5.11 -1.88
N SER A 18 -10.98 5.11 -0.54
CA SER A 18 -10.38 6.15 0.32
C SER A 18 -8.97 5.80 0.82
N GLY A 19 -8.26 4.92 0.11
CA GLY A 19 -6.83 4.68 0.31
C GLY A 19 -5.97 5.82 -0.22
N GLY A 20 -4.65 5.75 -0.05
CA GLY A 20 -3.73 6.81 -0.50
C GLY A 20 -3.92 7.21 -1.96
N ALA A 21 -4.11 6.24 -2.86
CA ALA A 21 -4.30 6.51 -4.29
C ALA A 21 -5.62 7.26 -4.57
N GLY A 22 -6.73 6.84 -3.95
CA GLY A 22 -8.01 7.51 -4.13
C GLY A 22 -8.05 8.91 -3.54
N LEU A 23 -7.45 9.10 -2.34
CA LEU A 23 -7.32 10.41 -1.73
C LEU A 23 -6.48 11.36 -2.60
N ALA A 24 -5.34 10.89 -3.14
CA ALA A 24 -4.49 11.66 -4.04
C ALA A 24 -5.20 11.98 -5.37
N ALA A 25 -5.96 11.03 -5.91
CA ALA A 25 -6.72 11.22 -7.14
C ALA A 25 -7.86 12.24 -6.96
N ALA A 26 -8.62 12.12 -5.88
CA ALA A 26 -9.72 13.05 -5.59
C ALA A 26 -9.20 14.48 -5.35
N TRP A 27 -8.08 14.61 -4.61
CA TRP A 27 -7.43 15.90 -4.41
C TRP A 27 -6.99 16.52 -5.76
N ALA A 28 -6.31 15.71 -6.59
CA ALA A 28 -5.82 16.20 -7.87
C ALA A 28 -6.95 16.59 -8.83
N ALA A 29 -8.03 15.80 -8.90
CA ALA A 29 -9.19 16.12 -9.73
C ALA A 29 -9.90 17.40 -9.26
N SER A 30 -10.08 17.57 -7.95
CA SER A 30 -10.66 18.80 -7.38
C SER A 30 -9.81 20.04 -7.67
N ARG A 31 -8.49 19.94 -7.57
CA ARG A 31 -7.56 21.04 -7.91
C ARG A 31 -7.62 21.45 -9.37
N GLU A 32 -8.00 20.56 -10.27
CA GLU A 32 -8.28 20.87 -11.67
C GLU A 32 -9.69 21.47 -11.88
N GLY A 33 -10.48 21.67 -10.80
CA GLY A 33 -11.81 22.26 -10.84
C GLY A 33 -12.94 21.29 -11.22
N ALA A 34 -12.70 19.99 -11.19
CA ALA A 34 -13.75 18.99 -11.46
C ALA A 34 -14.64 18.77 -10.23
N GLY A 35 -15.94 18.65 -10.44
CA GLY A 35 -16.91 18.23 -9.43
C GLY A 35 -16.65 16.78 -9.03
N THR A 36 -15.88 16.59 -7.92
CA THR A 36 -15.33 15.30 -7.51
C THR A 36 -16.13 14.69 -6.38
N VAL A 37 -16.52 13.42 -6.53
CA VAL A 37 -17.17 12.61 -5.48
C VAL A 37 -16.28 11.42 -5.16
N LEU A 38 -15.99 11.19 -3.87
CA LEU A 38 -15.24 10.03 -3.40
C LEU A 38 -16.13 9.13 -2.56
N ILE A 39 -16.25 7.86 -2.98
CA ILE A 39 -16.98 6.81 -2.24
C ILE A 39 -16.02 5.74 -1.72
N THR A 40 -16.37 5.12 -0.59
CA THR A 40 -15.66 3.97 -0.04
C THR A 40 -16.59 3.05 0.72
N LYS A 41 -16.43 1.73 0.57
CA LYS A 41 -17.35 0.74 1.16
C LYS A 41 -17.30 0.62 2.69
N GLY A 42 -16.20 1.05 3.29
CA GLY A 42 -16.04 1.03 4.75
C GLY A 42 -15.95 2.43 5.34
N SER A 43 -15.47 2.51 6.57
CA SER A 43 -15.13 3.81 7.17
C SER A 43 -14.04 4.52 6.34
N PRO A 44 -14.14 5.83 6.08
CA PRO A 44 -13.14 6.60 5.34
C PRO A 44 -11.71 6.50 5.86
N ALA A 45 -11.54 6.21 7.16
CA ALA A 45 -10.23 6.04 7.79
C ALA A 45 -9.67 4.61 7.67
N SER A 46 -10.50 3.63 7.32
CA SER A 46 -10.11 2.21 7.26
C SER A 46 -9.53 1.86 5.89
N CYS A 47 -8.20 1.91 5.76
CA CYS A 47 -7.50 1.54 4.53
C CYS A 47 -6.14 0.89 4.83
N ASN A 48 -5.62 0.10 3.88
CA ASN A 48 -4.28 -0.49 4.00
C ASN A 48 -3.17 0.58 4.04
N THR A 49 -3.35 1.71 3.34
CA THR A 49 -2.43 2.86 3.41
C THR A 49 -2.24 3.32 4.85
N GLY A 50 -3.31 3.53 5.61
CA GLY A 50 -3.23 3.95 7.02
C GLY A 50 -2.56 2.93 7.95
N LYS A 51 -2.45 1.67 7.54
CA LYS A 51 -1.75 0.59 8.27
C LYS A 51 -0.28 0.45 7.87
N ALA A 52 0.16 1.08 6.76
CA ALA A 52 1.51 0.96 6.26
C ALA A 52 2.52 1.64 7.20
N GLN A 53 3.51 0.88 7.65
CA GLN A 53 4.45 1.29 8.68
C GLN A 53 5.83 1.65 8.10
N GLY A 54 6.22 1.00 6.99
CA GLY A 54 7.60 0.98 6.53
C GLY A 54 8.15 2.33 6.07
N GLY A 55 7.51 2.98 5.12
CA GLY A 55 8.01 4.23 4.54
C GLY A 55 7.66 4.41 3.07
N ILE A 56 8.15 5.50 2.49
CA ILE A 56 8.03 5.85 1.06
C ILE A 56 9.43 6.02 0.47
N GLN A 57 9.66 5.54 -0.75
CA GLN A 57 10.96 5.67 -1.41
C GLN A 57 11.01 6.90 -2.30
N ALA A 58 12.13 7.64 -2.24
CA ALA A 58 12.46 8.69 -3.20
C ALA A 58 13.98 8.89 -3.29
N ALA A 59 14.51 9.02 -4.49
CA ALA A 59 15.91 9.29 -4.74
C ALA A 59 16.20 10.77 -4.47
N ILE A 60 16.46 11.12 -3.22
CA ILE A 60 16.75 12.50 -2.74
C ILE A 60 18.09 12.60 -2.03
N GLY A 61 18.81 11.50 -1.84
CA GLY A 61 20.17 11.48 -1.32
C GLY A 61 21.18 11.95 -2.38
N ALA A 62 22.32 12.49 -1.94
CA ALA A 62 23.35 13.00 -2.84
C ALA A 62 23.94 11.92 -3.76
N ASP A 63 23.97 10.67 -3.30
CA ASP A 63 24.55 9.52 -4.02
C ASP A 63 23.45 8.64 -4.65
N ASP A 64 22.28 9.19 -4.92
CA ASP A 64 21.14 8.46 -5.48
C ASP A 64 20.55 9.21 -6.69
N SER A 65 19.81 8.47 -7.54
CA SER A 65 19.11 9.06 -8.68
C SER A 65 17.80 8.32 -9.00
N PRO A 66 16.86 8.98 -9.68
CA PRO A 66 15.65 8.31 -10.19
C PRO A 66 15.96 7.08 -11.06
N GLU A 67 17.04 7.12 -11.85
CA GLU A 67 17.48 6.02 -12.73
C GLU A 67 17.98 4.83 -11.88
N GLN A 68 18.75 5.07 -10.81
CA GLN A 68 19.20 4.04 -9.89
C GLN A 68 18.02 3.44 -9.13
N HIS A 69 17.05 4.26 -8.72
CA HIS A 69 15.81 3.78 -8.13
C HIS A 69 15.03 2.92 -9.13
N ALA A 70 14.91 3.33 -10.39
CA ALA A 70 14.25 2.56 -11.44
C ALA A 70 14.93 1.20 -11.69
N ALA A 71 16.26 1.17 -11.72
CA ALA A 71 17.01 -0.08 -11.86
C ALA A 71 16.77 -1.04 -10.69
N ASP A 72 16.69 -0.52 -9.46
CA ASP A 72 16.38 -1.33 -8.28
C ASP A 72 14.93 -1.89 -8.33
N VAL A 73 13.95 -1.08 -8.75
CA VAL A 73 12.56 -1.53 -8.95
C VAL A 73 12.48 -2.64 -9.98
N TYR A 74 13.12 -2.45 -11.15
CA TYR A 74 13.11 -3.41 -12.25
C TYR A 74 13.73 -4.74 -11.82
N ARG A 75 14.92 -4.70 -11.20
CA ARG A 75 15.59 -5.90 -10.66
C ARG A 75 14.72 -6.60 -9.58
N SER A 76 14.13 -5.84 -8.66
CA SER A 76 13.28 -6.42 -7.61
C SER A 76 12.00 -7.03 -8.15
N SER A 77 11.53 -6.57 -9.29
CA SER A 77 10.34 -7.11 -9.98
C SER A 77 10.62 -8.39 -10.76
N HIS A 78 11.86 -8.90 -10.75
CA HIS A 78 12.36 -9.97 -11.65
C HIS A 78 12.23 -9.60 -13.13
N ASP A 79 12.56 -8.36 -13.46
CA ASP A 79 12.55 -7.81 -14.82
C ASP A 79 11.16 -7.82 -15.50
N THR A 80 10.08 -7.86 -14.70
CA THR A 80 8.69 -7.96 -15.19
C THR A 80 7.91 -6.64 -15.13
N ALA A 81 8.44 -5.62 -14.45
CA ALA A 81 7.81 -4.30 -14.37
C ALA A 81 7.82 -3.57 -15.73
N ASP A 82 6.81 -2.74 -15.96
CA ASP A 82 6.78 -1.86 -17.13
C ASP A 82 7.69 -0.66 -16.88
N MET A 83 8.80 -0.60 -17.64
CA MET A 83 9.79 0.48 -17.48
C MET A 83 9.24 1.87 -17.78
N GLY A 84 8.19 1.97 -18.61
CA GLY A 84 7.51 3.24 -18.84
C GLY A 84 6.79 3.75 -17.60
N LEU A 85 6.17 2.85 -16.83
CA LEU A 85 5.53 3.16 -15.55
C LEU A 85 6.57 3.35 -14.45
N VAL A 86 7.60 2.52 -14.40
CA VAL A 86 8.71 2.63 -13.43
C VAL A 86 9.40 3.98 -13.55
N SER A 87 9.70 4.44 -14.77
CA SER A 87 10.33 5.75 -14.99
C SER A 87 9.48 6.92 -14.49
N VAL A 88 8.15 6.84 -14.64
CA VAL A 88 7.23 7.83 -14.06
C VAL A 88 7.26 7.77 -12.53
N LEU A 89 7.13 6.57 -11.96
CA LEU A 89 7.15 6.36 -10.52
C LEU A 89 8.38 6.98 -9.87
N THR A 90 9.55 6.65 -10.39
CA THR A 90 10.83 7.05 -9.78
C THR A 90 11.21 8.48 -10.12
N GLY A 91 10.89 8.96 -11.32
CA GLY A 91 11.16 10.33 -11.76
C GLY A 91 10.36 11.37 -10.97
N GLU A 92 9.10 11.06 -10.61
CA GLU A 92 8.25 11.96 -9.82
C GLU A 92 8.38 11.75 -8.30
N ALA A 93 9.19 10.79 -7.85
CA ALA A 93 9.33 10.49 -6.43
C ALA A 93 9.82 11.68 -5.59
N PRO A 94 10.86 12.45 -5.99
CA PRO A 94 11.30 13.63 -5.24
C PRO A 94 10.20 14.69 -5.11
N GLU A 95 9.48 14.98 -6.20
CA GLU A 95 8.37 15.94 -6.19
C GLU A 95 7.22 15.45 -5.28
N ALA A 96 6.94 14.15 -5.27
CA ALA A 96 5.92 13.57 -4.41
C ALA A 96 6.23 13.77 -2.91
N ILE A 97 7.51 13.71 -2.51
CA ILE A 97 7.92 14.00 -1.13
C ILE A 97 7.66 15.46 -0.79
N VAL A 98 8.10 16.39 -1.64
CA VAL A 98 7.87 17.83 -1.43
C VAL A 98 6.37 18.13 -1.33
N TRP A 99 5.57 17.53 -2.21
CA TRP A 99 4.12 17.69 -2.16
C TRP A 99 3.51 17.17 -0.85
N LEU A 100 3.94 16.00 -0.36
CA LEU A 100 3.46 15.46 0.92
C LEU A 100 3.84 16.35 2.11
N GLU A 101 5.04 16.94 2.12
CA GLU A 101 5.45 17.92 3.14
C GLU A 101 4.59 19.19 3.09
N GLN A 102 4.26 19.68 1.90
CA GLN A 102 3.33 20.81 1.73
C GLN A 102 1.93 20.51 2.29
N LEU A 103 1.53 19.24 2.30
CA LEU A 103 0.28 18.79 2.93
C LEU A 103 0.41 18.52 4.45
N GLY A 104 1.60 18.72 5.02
CA GLY A 104 1.86 18.58 6.46
C GLY A 104 2.39 17.21 6.89
N VAL A 105 2.96 16.41 5.99
CA VAL A 105 3.67 15.19 6.36
C VAL A 105 5.07 15.57 6.87
N GLU A 106 5.37 15.26 8.12
CA GLU A 106 6.66 15.54 8.75
C GLU A 106 7.53 14.27 8.73
N PHE A 107 8.39 14.15 7.73
CA PHE A 107 9.33 13.02 7.64
C PHE A 107 10.44 13.13 8.69
N SER A 108 10.87 11.98 9.21
CA SER A 108 11.94 11.88 10.21
C SER A 108 13.24 12.47 9.69
N ARG A 109 13.90 13.27 10.53
CA ARG A 109 15.14 13.99 10.22
C ARG A 109 16.34 13.40 10.95
N GLU A 110 17.53 13.61 10.38
CA GLU A 110 18.83 13.33 10.99
C GLU A 110 19.77 14.49 10.66
N GLY A 111 20.14 15.28 11.67
CA GLY A 111 20.76 16.58 11.46
C GLY A 111 19.85 17.50 10.64
N ASP A 112 20.41 18.17 9.65
CA ASP A 112 19.65 19.07 8.76
C ASP A 112 18.96 18.33 7.59
N GLY A 113 19.21 17.02 7.42
CA GLY A 113 18.69 16.21 6.31
C GLY A 113 17.56 15.27 6.71
N TYR A 114 17.10 14.48 5.74
CA TYR A 114 16.19 13.38 6.00
C TYR A 114 16.93 12.19 6.58
N ARG A 115 16.31 11.52 7.56
CA ARG A 115 16.75 10.18 7.95
C ARG A 115 16.33 9.19 6.86
N LEU A 116 17.29 8.65 6.14
CA LEU A 116 17.07 7.69 5.07
C LEU A 116 17.44 6.28 5.53
N ALA A 117 16.53 5.33 5.37
CA ALA A 117 16.78 3.91 5.59
C ALA A 117 17.01 3.16 4.26
N ARG A 118 17.66 1.99 4.34
CA ARG A 118 17.77 1.04 3.24
C ARG A 118 16.71 -0.05 3.42
N CYS A 119 15.94 -0.37 2.39
CA CYS A 119 15.02 -1.50 2.40
C CYS A 119 15.58 -2.70 1.60
N GLY A 120 14.93 -3.84 1.73
CA GLY A 120 15.26 -5.05 0.95
C GLY A 120 15.20 -4.81 -0.55
N GLY A 121 16.25 -5.24 -1.26
CA GLY A 121 16.42 -5.07 -2.71
C GLY A 121 16.92 -3.70 -3.16
N ALA A 122 16.97 -2.69 -2.28
CA ALA A 122 17.50 -1.37 -2.64
C ALA A 122 19.03 -1.34 -2.63
N SER A 123 19.64 -0.70 -3.63
CA SER A 123 21.09 -0.51 -3.72
C SER A 123 21.61 0.56 -2.75
N THR A 124 20.79 1.54 -2.40
CA THR A 124 21.15 2.64 -1.50
C THR A 124 20.04 3.00 -0.52
N ARG A 125 20.30 3.96 0.38
CA ARG A 125 19.34 4.49 1.34
C ARG A 125 18.47 5.55 0.68
N ARG A 126 17.17 5.30 0.51
CA ARG A 126 16.19 6.25 -0.07
C ARG A 126 14.81 6.19 0.56
N LEU A 127 14.66 5.41 1.63
CA LEU A 127 13.39 5.23 2.30
C LEU A 127 13.19 6.32 3.35
N LEU A 128 12.18 7.16 3.15
CA LEU A 128 11.73 8.16 4.12
C LEU A 128 10.65 7.58 5.02
N GLN A 129 10.64 7.99 6.26
CA GLN A 129 9.72 7.49 7.28
C GLN A 129 9.15 8.61 8.15
N VAL A 130 8.00 8.32 8.78
CA VAL A 130 7.45 9.06 9.92
C VAL A 130 7.36 8.07 11.07
N GLY A 131 8.50 7.86 11.76
CA GLY A 131 8.66 6.72 12.65
C GLY A 131 8.27 5.42 11.94
N ASP A 132 7.45 4.58 12.57
CA ASP A 132 6.85 3.39 11.96
C ASP A 132 5.35 3.56 11.65
N ARG A 133 4.91 4.79 11.29
CA ARG A 133 3.53 5.13 10.94
C ARG A 133 3.41 5.99 9.68
N THR A 134 4.31 5.83 8.73
CA THR A 134 4.39 6.67 7.52
C THR A 134 3.07 6.72 6.74
N GLY A 135 2.46 5.58 6.49
CA GLY A 135 1.18 5.54 5.75
C GLY A 135 0.02 6.19 6.51
N HIS A 136 0.04 6.14 7.84
CA HIS A 136 -0.94 6.85 8.67
C HIS A 136 -0.80 8.37 8.53
N ALA A 137 0.43 8.89 8.58
CA ALA A 137 0.72 10.31 8.42
C ALA A 137 0.28 10.80 7.03
N ILE A 138 0.64 10.06 5.96
CA ILE A 138 0.24 10.37 4.58
C ILE A 138 -1.28 10.37 4.43
N ALA A 139 -1.96 9.32 4.89
CA ALA A 139 -3.42 9.23 4.77
C ALA A 139 -4.14 10.31 5.59
N HIS A 140 -3.58 10.72 6.73
CA HIS A 140 -4.12 11.81 7.53
C HIS A 140 -3.99 13.15 6.81
N ALA A 141 -2.81 13.47 6.30
CA ALA A 141 -2.54 14.70 5.56
C ALA A 141 -3.43 14.82 4.31
N LEU A 142 -3.55 13.73 3.53
CA LEU A 142 -4.40 13.70 2.34
C LEU A 142 -5.88 13.91 2.66
N ARG A 143 -6.41 13.33 3.74
CA ARG A 143 -7.80 13.59 4.18
C ARG A 143 -8.00 15.03 4.60
N GLY A 144 -7.02 15.61 5.32
CA GLY A 144 -7.05 17.04 5.68
C GLY A 144 -7.07 17.95 4.44
N ALA A 145 -6.23 17.64 3.46
CA ALA A 145 -6.18 18.38 2.20
C ALA A 145 -7.51 18.30 1.42
N LEU A 146 -8.13 17.12 1.34
CA LEU A 146 -9.45 16.96 0.71
C LEU A 146 -10.54 17.78 1.43
N ALA A 147 -10.53 17.79 2.76
CA ALA A 147 -11.48 18.59 3.53
C ALA A 147 -11.32 20.10 3.25
N THR A 148 -10.09 20.56 3.04
CA THR A 148 -9.80 21.96 2.65
C THR A 148 -10.31 22.29 1.25
N GLU A 149 -10.26 21.35 0.32
CA GLU A 149 -10.82 21.49 -1.03
C GLU A 149 -12.36 21.30 -1.07
N GLY A 150 -13.00 21.02 0.07
CA GLY A 150 -14.44 20.79 0.14
C GLY A 150 -14.92 19.46 -0.45
N VAL A 151 -14.02 18.51 -0.74
CA VAL A 151 -14.39 17.19 -1.24
C VAL A 151 -14.85 16.30 -0.09
N GLU A 152 -16.08 15.85 -0.15
CA GLU A 152 -16.66 14.97 0.86
C GLU A 152 -16.32 13.49 0.55
N ILE A 153 -15.93 12.75 1.60
CA ILE A 153 -15.70 11.30 1.52
C ILE A 153 -16.95 10.58 2.03
N HIS A 154 -17.65 9.90 1.12
CA HIS A 154 -18.83 9.11 1.45
C HIS A 154 -18.41 7.69 1.86
N GLY A 155 -18.37 7.45 3.17
CA GLY A 155 -18.12 6.12 3.73
C GLY A 155 -19.36 5.23 3.69
N HIS A 156 -19.15 3.92 3.87
CA HIS A 156 -20.22 2.90 3.82
C HIS A 156 -21.03 2.94 2.52
N ALA A 157 -20.34 3.29 1.44
CA ALA A 157 -20.86 3.43 0.09
C ALA A 157 -20.04 2.51 -0.85
N ALA A 158 -20.54 1.30 -1.07
CA ALA A 158 -19.85 0.27 -1.84
C ALA A 158 -20.27 0.32 -3.31
N LEU A 159 -19.33 0.44 -4.23
CA LEU A 159 -19.61 0.26 -5.66
C LEU A 159 -19.99 -1.21 -5.92
N THR A 160 -21.21 -1.46 -6.41
CA THR A 160 -21.73 -2.81 -6.67
C THR A 160 -21.95 -3.11 -8.15
N ALA A 161 -22.11 -2.08 -8.98
CA ALA A 161 -22.13 -2.22 -10.43
C ALA A 161 -21.59 -0.95 -11.10
N LEU A 162 -20.98 -1.12 -12.27
CA LEU A 162 -20.48 -0.02 -13.09
C LEU A 162 -20.83 -0.31 -14.56
N ALA A 163 -21.49 0.63 -15.21
CA ALA A 163 -21.84 0.54 -16.63
C ALA A 163 -21.52 1.85 -17.34
N LYS A 164 -21.34 1.81 -18.66
CA LYS A 164 -21.05 3.02 -19.46
C LYS A 164 -22.06 3.15 -20.64
N PRO A 165 -23.35 3.37 -20.35
CA PRO A 165 -24.33 3.63 -21.41
C PRO A 165 -24.11 5.03 -21.98
N ASN A 166 -24.16 5.15 -23.32
CA ASN A 166 -24.13 6.45 -24.03
C ASN A 166 -22.92 7.34 -23.67
N GLY A 167 -21.77 6.74 -23.37
CA GLY A 167 -20.52 7.48 -23.12
C GLY A 167 -20.30 7.97 -21.68
N HIS A 168 -21.30 7.92 -20.81
CA HIS A 168 -21.19 8.29 -19.38
C HIS A 168 -21.26 7.07 -18.48
N PHE A 169 -20.56 7.12 -17.34
CA PHE A 169 -20.63 6.04 -16.37
C PHE A 169 -21.88 6.14 -15.49
N THR A 170 -22.48 4.99 -15.23
CA THR A 170 -23.53 4.79 -14.25
C THR A 170 -23.00 3.85 -13.18
N ALA A 171 -22.76 4.38 -11.99
CA ALA A 171 -22.28 3.64 -10.83
C ALA A 171 -23.47 3.32 -9.91
N THR A 172 -23.73 2.04 -9.65
CA THR A 172 -24.65 1.61 -8.60
C THR A 172 -23.87 1.43 -7.30
N VAL A 173 -24.34 2.07 -6.25
CA VAL A 173 -23.67 2.11 -4.95
C VAL A 173 -24.62 1.55 -3.88
N ASP A 174 -24.17 0.60 -3.11
CA ASP A 174 -24.87 0.11 -1.93
C ASP A 174 -24.46 0.93 -0.70
N CYS A 175 -25.43 1.53 -0.06
CA CYS A 175 -25.27 2.33 1.15
C CYS A 175 -25.99 1.62 2.32
N GLU A 176 -25.28 0.66 2.94
CA GLU A 176 -25.82 -0.12 4.08
C GLU A 176 -27.15 -0.82 3.77
N GLY A 177 -27.31 -1.36 2.56
CA GLY A 177 -28.49 -2.09 2.09
C GLY A 177 -29.46 -1.24 1.27
N GLU A 178 -29.21 0.06 1.09
CA GLU A 178 -29.99 0.93 0.22
C GLU A 178 -29.18 1.27 -1.06
N ALA A 179 -29.78 1.00 -2.22
CA ALA A 179 -29.14 1.26 -3.51
C ALA A 179 -29.28 2.73 -3.93
N ALA A 180 -28.16 3.33 -4.34
CA ALA A 180 -28.10 4.65 -4.94
C ALA A 180 -27.41 4.59 -6.31
N THR A 181 -27.60 5.62 -7.14
CA THR A 181 -26.95 5.73 -8.45
C THR A 181 -26.23 7.06 -8.59
N ILE A 182 -24.98 7.00 -9.07
CA ILE A 182 -24.19 8.19 -9.42
C ILE A 182 -23.88 8.14 -10.91
N GLN A 183 -24.20 9.22 -11.63
CA GLN A 183 -23.76 9.44 -13.00
C GLN A 183 -22.41 10.16 -12.97
N ALA A 184 -21.43 9.65 -13.71
CA ALA A 184 -20.10 10.25 -13.75
C ALA A 184 -19.57 10.41 -15.17
N GLY A 185 -18.85 11.51 -15.44
CA GLY A 185 -18.12 11.72 -16.69
C GLY A 185 -16.96 10.73 -16.79
N THR A 186 -16.14 10.66 -15.75
CA THR A 186 -15.02 9.74 -15.62
C THR A 186 -15.02 9.03 -14.26
N VAL A 187 -14.33 7.89 -14.17
CA VAL A 187 -14.21 7.10 -12.92
C VAL A 187 -12.76 6.76 -12.65
N VAL A 188 -12.30 6.99 -11.40
CA VAL A 188 -10.98 6.55 -10.93
C VAL A 188 -11.15 5.42 -9.92
N LEU A 189 -10.65 4.23 -10.24
CA LEU A 189 -10.68 3.06 -9.39
C LEU A 189 -9.40 3.00 -8.53
N ALA A 190 -9.57 3.07 -7.20
CA ALA A 190 -8.48 3.05 -6.22
C ALA A 190 -8.82 2.18 -5.01
N ALA A 191 -9.51 1.07 -5.25
CA ALA A 191 -10.11 0.22 -4.21
C ALA A 191 -9.15 -0.81 -3.60
N GLY A 192 -7.87 -0.81 -4.00
CA GLY A 192 -6.86 -1.75 -3.52
C GLY A 192 -6.98 -3.14 -4.15
N GLY A 193 -6.24 -4.11 -3.57
CA GLY A 193 -6.17 -5.49 -4.05
C GLY A 193 -7.17 -6.43 -3.37
N ARG A 194 -6.92 -7.76 -3.50
CA ARG A 194 -7.81 -8.83 -3.01
C ARG A 194 -7.20 -9.72 -1.91
N CYS A 195 -6.07 -9.31 -1.32
CA CYS A 195 -5.33 -10.19 -0.42
C CYS A 195 -6.12 -10.65 0.82
N PHE A 196 -7.11 -9.89 1.29
CA PHE A 196 -7.95 -10.35 2.40
C PHE A 196 -8.87 -11.51 1.97
N ALA A 197 -9.58 -11.38 0.84
CA ALA A 197 -10.43 -12.45 0.34
C ALA A 197 -9.61 -13.71 0.02
N GLU A 198 -8.44 -13.54 -0.58
CA GLU A 198 -7.55 -14.65 -0.92
C GLU A 198 -6.97 -15.34 0.32
N ALA A 199 -6.60 -14.58 1.35
CA ALA A 199 -6.14 -15.14 2.62
C ALA A 199 -7.25 -15.99 3.29
N ARG A 200 -8.48 -15.49 3.29
CA ARG A 200 -9.63 -16.28 3.80
C ARG A 200 -9.85 -17.55 3.01
N ARG A 201 -9.76 -17.48 1.67
CA ARG A 201 -9.91 -18.65 0.79
C ARG A 201 -8.83 -19.71 1.06
N ARG A 202 -7.60 -19.28 1.34
CA ARG A 202 -6.45 -20.17 1.62
C ARG A 202 -6.35 -20.59 3.09
N GLY A 203 -7.08 -19.98 4.01
CA GLY A 203 -6.93 -20.22 5.45
C GLY A 203 -5.61 -19.71 6.04
N VAL A 204 -5.04 -18.67 5.46
CA VAL A 204 -3.75 -18.08 5.89
C VAL A 204 -3.93 -16.68 6.51
N LEU A 205 -2.92 -16.23 7.24
CA LEU A 205 -2.91 -14.89 7.82
C LEU A 205 -2.63 -13.82 6.74
N THR A 206 -3.14 -12.60 6.98
CA THR A 206 -2.91 -11.45 6.11
C THR A 206 -2.77 -10.17 6.92
N THR A 207 -1.99 -9.24 6.40
CA THR A 207 -1.89 -7.87 6.94
C THR A 207 -3.06 -6.98 6.50
N ASN A 208 -3.84 -7.42 5.51
CA ASN A 208 -4.86 -6.62 4.87
C ASN A 208 -6.09 -6.41 5.75
N GLN A 209 -6.74 -5.28 5.56
CA GLN A 209 -8.05 -5.01 6.14
C GLN A 209 -9.15 -5.82 5.45
N PRO A 210 -10.30 -6.09 6.14
CA PRO A 210 -11.39 -6.90 5.59
C PRO A 210 -11.98 -6.39 4.26
N GLY A 211 -11.81 -5.10 3.97
CA GLY A 211 -12.28 -4.49 2.73
C GLY A 211 -11.50 -4.85 1.47
N ALA A 212 -10.31 -5.46 1.55
CA ALA A 212 -9.46 -5.80 0.39
C ALA A 212 -9.93 -7.11 -0.26
N THR A 213 -11.01 -7.07 -1.02
CA THR A 213 -11.72 -8.22 -1.58
C THR A 213 -11.69 -8.31 -3.11
N GLY A 214 -11.26 -7.24 -3.83
CA GLY A 214 -10.98 -7.26 -5.26
C GLY A 214 -12.21 -7.11 -6.18
N GLU A 215 -13.40 -6.89 -5.65
CA GLU A 215 -14.64 -6.77 -6.42
C GLU A 215 -14.65 -5.63 -7.42
N VAL A 216 -14.02 -4.49 -7.09
CA VAL A 216 -13.98 -3.33 -7.99
C VAL A 216 -13.15 -3.60 -9.25
N ALA A 217 -12.04 -4.35 -9.12
CA ALA A 217 -11.26 -4.79 -10.28
C ALA A 217 -12.07 -5.74 -11.18
N ALA A 218 -12.92 -6.60 -10.61
CA ALA A 218 -13.80 -7.47 -11.38
C ALA A 218 -14.82 -6.65 -12.20
N LEU A 219 -15.45 -5.63 -11.61
CA LEU A 219 -16.36 -4.72 -12.33
C LEU A 219 -15.67 -4.00 -13.50
N ALA A 220 -14.42 -3.56 -13.33
CA ALA A 220 -13.66 -2.96 -14.42
C ALA A 220 -13.42 -3.95 -15.58
N ARG A 221 -13.13 -5.21 -15.26
CA ARG A 221 -12.93 -6.27 -16.25
C ARG A 221 -14.22 -6.62 -17.00
N GLU A 222 -15.35 -6.61 -16.33
CA GLU A 222 -16.67 -6.77 -16.96
C GLU A 222 -16.95 -5.67 -18.01
N LEU A 223 -16.40 -4.46 -17.80
CA LEU A 223 -16.43 -3.37 -18.77
C LEU A 223 -15.39 -3.52 -19.90
N GLY A 224 -14.52 -4.55 -19.86
CA GLY A 224 -13.50 -4.79 -20.87
C GLY A 224 -12.11 -4.21 -20.51
N ALA A 225 -11.89 -3.77 -19.29
CA ALA A 225 -10.55 -3.33 -18.86
C ALA A 225 -9.57 -4.51 -18.85
N ALA A 226 -8.42 -4.33 -19.51
CA ALA A 226 -7.35 -5.31 -19.48
C ALA A 226 -6.70 -5.39 -18.11
N ALA A 227 -6.24 -6.59 -17.74
CA ALA A 227 -5.48 -6.83 -16.52
C ALA A 227 -4.25 -7.71 -16.82
N ARG A 228 -3.25 -7.64 -15.94
CA ARG A 228 -2.02 -8.45 -16.05
C ARG A 228 -1.56 -8.94 -14.69
N ASP A 229 -0.83 -10.02 -14.66
CA ASP A 229 -0.14 -10.59 -13.49
C ASP A 229 -1.05 -10.77 -12.24
N GLU A 230 -2.37 -10.99 -12.44
CA GLU A 230 -3.33 -11.06 -11.33
C GLU A 230 -3.08 -12.22 -10.37
N ASP A 231 -2.35 -13.25 -10.80
CA ASP A 231 -1.90 -14.37 -9.97
C ASP A 231 -0.76 -13.99 -9.02
N SER A 232 -0.09 -12.85 -9.27
CA SER A 232 1.07 -12.41 -8.48
C SER A 232 0.65 -11.76 -7.17
N LEU A 233 0.79 -12.52 -6.09
CA LEU A 233 0.52 -12.08 -4.72
C LEU A 233 1.80 -12.11 -3.90
N GLN A 234 2.11 -11.03 -3.21
CA GLN A 234 3.31 -10.89 -2.39
C GLN A 234 3.03 -11.23 -0.93
N HIS A 235 3.91 -12.02 -0.32
CA HIS A 235 3.96 -12.21 1.12
C HIS A 235 4.85 -11.14 1.77
N HIS A 236 4.44 -10.65 2.92
CA HIS A 236 5.32 -9.90 3.82
C HIS A 236 6.13 -10.91 4.62
N PRO A 237 7.47 -10.88 4.58
CA PRO A 237 8.29 -11.87 5.27
C PRO A 237 8.03 -11.91 6.78
N ASN A 238 7.83 -10.74 7.37
CA ASN A 238 7.69 -10.58 8.81
C ASN A 238 6.26 -10.24 9.20
N GLY A 239 5.38 -11.23 9.17
CA GLY A 239 4.10 -11.20 9.87
C GLY A 239 4.26 -11.64 11.31
N GLY A 240 3.58 -11.00 12.26
CA GLY A 240 3.53 -11.47 13.64
C GLY A 240 2.92 -12.87 13.68
N ALA A 241 3.68 -13.85 14.19
CA ALA A 241 3.21 -15.21 14.37
C ALA A 241 2.64 -15.43 15.78
N TRP A 242 3.16 -14.71 16.76
CA TRP A 242 2.78 -14.76 18.18
C TRP A 242 3.04 -13.40 18.85
N PRO A 243 2.32 -13.00 19.91
CA PRO A 243 1.14 -13.66 20.52
C PRO A 243 -0.15 -13.49 19.70
N PRO A 244 -1.26 -14.14 20.07
CA PRO A 244 -2.52 -14.12 19.31
C PRO A 244 -3.03 -12.73 18.90
N PRO A 245 -2.97 -11.67 19.75
CA PRO A 245 -3.40 -10.33 19.35
C PRO A 245 -2.53 -9.68 18.24
N LEU A 246 -1.36 -10.24 17.97
CA LEU A 246 -0.42 -9.76 16.95
C LEU A 246 -0.30 -10.70 15.75
N GLN A 247 -1.09 -11.78 15.68
CA GLN A 247 -1.11 -12.66 14.52
C GLN A 247 -1.56 -11.90 13.27
N GLY A 248 -0.75 -11.98 12.21
CA GLY A 248 -0.96 -11.21 10.97
C GLY A 248 -0.59 -9.73 11.07
N TYR A 249 -0.07 -9.25 12.21
CA TYR A 249 0.48 -7.91 12.32
C TYR A 249 1.67 -7.75 11.37
N SER A 250 1.68 -6.67 10.60
CA SER A 250 2.83 -6.35 9.74
C SER A 250 3.96 -5.79 10.61
N ILE A 251 4.96 -6.60 10.94
CA ILE A 251 6.17 -6.10 11.59
C ILE A 251 6.91 -5.23 10.58
N PRO A 252 7.27 -3.96 10.90
CA PRO A 252 7.94 -3.09 9.95
C PRO A 252 9.19 -3.75 9.36
N GLU A 253 9.34 -3.74 8.03
CA GLU A 253 10.54 -4.30 7.37
C GLU A 253 11.81 -3.60 7.86
N THR A 254 11.68 -2.35 8.23
CA THR A 254 12.79 -1.54 8.76
C THR A 254 13.38 -2.06 10.06
N THR A 255 12.71 -2.96 10.81
CA THR A 255 13.37 -3.68 11.91
C THR A 255 14.66 -4.34 11.43
N ARG A 256 14.64 -4.98 10.25
CA ARG A 256 15.81 -5.62 9.64
C ARG A 256 16.84 -4.60 9.16
N SER A 257 16.39 -3.45 8.66
CA SER A 257 17.27 -2.34 8.27
C SER A 257 18.01 -1.72 9.45
N TYR A 258 17.46 -1.83 10.64
CA TYR A 258 18.04 -1.31 11.88
C TYR A 258 18.75 -2.39 12.72
N GLY A 259 18.99 -3.57 12.16
CA GLY A 259 19.89 -4.57 12.74
C GLY A 259 19.23 -5.83 13.29
N ALA A 260 17.91 -5.97 13.23
CA ALA A 260 17.27 -7.23 13.59
C ALA A 260 17.69 -8.36 12.64
N LEU A 261 17.98 -9.54 13.18
CA LEU A 261 18.40 -10.72 12.42
C LEU A 261 17.30 -11.78 12.38
N LEU A 262 17.24 -12.49 11.25
CA LEU A 262 16.40 -13.69 11.11
C LEU A 262 17.23 -14.92 11.52
N VAL A 263 16.78 -15.60 12.57
CA VAL A 263 17.42 -16.82 13.08
C VAL A 263 16.41 -17.98 13.15
N ASN A 264 16.89 -19.17 12.84
CA ASN A 264 16.09 -20.40 12.92
C ASN A 264 16.01 -20.93 14.38
N GLY A 265 15.33 -22.05 14.57
CA GLY A 265 15.18 -22.70 15.88
C GLY A 265 16.48 -23.24 16.48
N ARG A 266 17.59 -23.25 15.72
CA ARG A 266 18.94 -23.62 16.18
C ARG A 266 19.80 -22.40 16.56
N GLY A 267 19.24 -21.17 16.42
CA GLY A 267 19.96 -19.93 16.64
C GLY A 267 20.87 -19.53 15.47
N GLU A 268 20.70 -20.13 14.29
CA GLU A 268 21.54 -19.89 13.11
C GLU A 268 20.88 -18.81 12.23
N ARG A 269 21.63 -17.81 11.78
CA ARG A 269 21.24 -16.86 10.74
C ARG A 269 21.25 -17.59 9.39
N PHE A 270 20.19 -17.49 8.61
CA PHE A 270 20.01 -18.30 7.40
C PHE A 270 19.81 -17.50 6.11
N ILE A 271 19.72 -16.16 6.18
CA ILE A 271 19.45 -15.28 5.02
C ILE A 271 20.10 -13.90 5.22
N ASP A 272 20.35 -13.18 4.11
CA ASP A 272 20.54 -11.73 4.16
C ASP A 272 19.17 -11.05 4.36
N GLU A 273 19.01 -10.39 5.48
CA GLU A 273 17.76 -9.74 5.88
C GLU A 273 17.32 -8.62 4.93
N LEU A 274 18.26 -8.06 4.15
CA LEU A 274 17.98 -7.02 3.14
C LEU A 274 17.86 -7.56 1.71
N ALA A 275 17.74 -8.87 1.54
CA ALA A 275 17.34 -9.48 0.27
C ALA A 275 15.89 -9.08 -0.10
N PRO A 276 15.46 -9.27 -1.36
CA PRO A 276 14.08 -9.05 -1.80
C PRO A 276 13.06 -9.80 -0.95
N ARG A 277 11.83 -9.27 -0.86
CA ARG A 277 10.79 -9.81 0.04
C ARG A 277 10.43 -11.26 -0.20
N ASP A 278 10.29 -11.64 -1.45
CA ASP A 278 9.99 -13.03 -1.86
C ASP A 278 11.11 -13.97 -1.45
N THR A 279 12.36 -13.60 -1.71
CA THR A 279 13.55 -14.36 -1.31
C THR A 279 13.60 -14.60 0.20
N VAL A 280 13.33 -13.55 1.00
CA VAL A 280 13.29 -13.69 2.46
C VAL A 280 12.11 -14.53 2.92
N ALA A 281 10.93 -14.36 2.32
CA ALA A 281 9.74 -15.14 2.66
C ALA A 281 9.93 -16.63 2.35
N GLU A 282 10.48 -16.95 1.17
CA GLU A 282 10.79 -18.32 0.76
C GLU A 282 11.83 -18.98 1.68
N ALA A 283 12.87 -18.24 2.08
CA ALA A 283 13.87 -18.74 3.01
C ALA A 283 13.25 -19.08 4.38
N ILE A 284 12.35 -18.25 4.91
CA ILE A 284 11.64 -18.53 6.18
C ILE A 284 10.77 -19.79 6.05
N VAL A 285 10.01 -19.92 4.97
CA VAL A 285 9.17 -21.11 4.71
C VAL A 285 10.05 -22.35 4.65
N LYS A 286 11.14 -22.29 3.90
CA LYS A 286 12.10 -23.41 3.76
C LYS A 286 12.70 -23.84 5.10
N GLU A 287 13.08 -22.91 5.98
CA GLU A 287 13.59 -23.27 7.32
C GLU A 287 12.55 -24.03 8.14
N CYS A 288 11.28 -23.62 8.05
CA CYS A 288 10.18 -24.29 8.74
C CYS A 288 9.90 -25.68 8.14
N ASP A 289 9.81 -25.79 6.81
CA ASP A 289 9.51 -27.05 6.11
C ASP A 289 10.62 -28.11 6.31
N GLU A 290 11.86 -27.69 6.43
CA GLU A 290 13.01 -28.55 6.72
C GLU A 290 13.20 -28.85 8.23
N GLY A 291 12.26 -28.42 9.08
CA GLY A 291 12.28 -28.70 10.53
C GLY A 291 13.34 -27.92 11.32
N ARG A 292 13.89 -26.85 10.76
CA ARG A 292 14.80 -25.93 11.45
C ARG A 292 14.10 -24.67 11.99
N GLY A 293 12.83 -24.49 11.67
CA GLY A 293 12.00 -23.41 12.22
C GLY A 293 11.65 -23.62 13.70
N MET A 294 10.80 -22.75 14.18
CA MET A 294 10.17 -22.79 15.49
C MET A 294 8.70 -23.15 15.34
N THR A 295 8.08 -23.57 16.43
CA THR A 295 6.63 -23.74 16.52
C THR A 295 6.10 -22.75 17.56
N THR A 296 5.09 -21.95 17.20
CA THR A 296 4.40 -21.08 18.15
C THR A 296 3.64 -21.90 19.20
N PRO A 297 3.27 -21.34 20.36
CA PRO A 297 2.48 -22.06 21.38
C PRO A 297 1.14 -22.59 20.89
N ASP A 298 0.57 -22.05 19.82
CA ASP A 298 -0.66 -22.52 19.17
C ASP A 298 -0.41 -23.45 17.95
N GLY A 299 0.84 -23.94 17.78
CA GLY A 299 1.19 -24.97 16.81
C GLY A 299 1.50 -24.50 15.40
N ARG A 300 1.70 -23.20 15.16
CA ARG A 300 2.03 -22.64 13.83
C ARG A 300 3.53 -22.58 13.59
N PRO A 301 3.98 -22.68 12.31
CA PRO A 301 5.38 -22.50 11.99
C PRO A 301 5.81 -21.04 12.21
N ALA A 302 7.06 -20.85 12.61
CA ALA A 302 7.68 -19.53 12.78
C ALA A 302 9.21 -19.63 12.73
N VAL A 303 9.85 -18.49 12.60
CA VAL A 303 11.28 -18.27 12.90
C VAL A 303 11.38 -17.11 13.90
N LEU A 304 12.59 -16.89 14.43
CA LEU A 304 12.86 -15.77 15.32
C LEU A 304 13.28 -14.55 14.49
N LEU A 305 12.71 -13.39 14.80
CA LEU A 305 13.27 -12.09 14.44
C LEU A 305 13.93 -11.53 15.69
N ASP A 306 15.27 -11.58 15.72
CA ASP A 306 16.09 -11.12 16.86
C ASP A 306 16.19 -9.59 16.82
N THR A 307 15.25 -8.95 17.47
CA THR A 307 15.17 -7.49 17.61
C THR A 307 15.98 -6.96 18.80
N THR A 308 16.54 -7.84 19.64
CA THR A 308 17.38 -7.46 20.80
C THR A 308 18.68 -6.78 20.40
N ARG A 309 19.04 -6.88 19.11
CA ARG A 309 20.23 -6.26 18.52
C ARG A 309 20.04 -4.82 18.09
N ILE A 310 18.80 -4.32 18.12
CA ILE A 310 18.50 -2.92 17.79
C ILE A 310 18.83 -2.08 19.02
N GLU A 311 19.66 -1.04 18.85
CA GLU A 311 19.96 -0.11 19.92
C GLU A 311 18.66 0.53 20.47
N PRO A 312 18.45 0.57 21.80
CA PRO A 312 17.20 1.05 22.40
C PRO A 312 16.79 2.46 21.94
N GLU A 313 17.75 3.38 21.86
CA GLU A 313 17.51 4.77 21.42
C GLU A 313 17.06 4.83 19.93
N VAL A 314 17.60 3.94 19.08
CA VAL A 314 17.19 3.81 17.69
C VAL A 314 15.78 3.23 17.64
N ALA A 315 15.50 2.17 18.39
CA ALA A 315 14.18 1.54 18.43
C ALA A 315 13.08 2.52 18.83
N ASP A 316 13.31 3.33 19.85
CA ASP A 316 12.35 4.33 20.33
C ASP A 316 12.07 5.45 19.31
N GLN A 317 13.04 5.75 18.43
CA GLN A 317 12.87 6.76 17.38
C GLN A 317 12.18 6.23 16.13
N VAL A 318 12.53 5.00 15.72
CA VAL A 318 12.14 4.47 14.39
C VAL A 318 11.07 3.38 14.43
N LEU A 319 10.82 2.77 15.59
CA LEU A 319 9.86 1.68 15.79
C LEU A 319 8.91 1.88 17.00
N PRO A 320 8.57 3.12 17.41
CA PRO A 320 7.86 3.36 18.67
C PRO A 320 6.49 2.69 18.72
N TYR A 321 5.79 2.59 17.59
CA TYR A 321 4.48 1.96 17.51
C TYR A 321 4.57 0.44 17.64
N MET A 322 5.50 -0.20 16.93
CA MET A 322 5.76 -1.65 17.03
C MET A 322 6.16 -2.04 18.45
N MET A 323 7.12 -1.34 19.06
CA MET A 323 7.59 -1.60 20.43
C MET A 323 6.42 -1.54 21.41
N ARG A 324 5.60 -0.47 21.34
CA ARG A 324 4.41 -0.33 22.19
C ARG A 324 3.41 -1.47 21.99
N ARG A 325 3.19 -1.91 20.74
CA ARG A 325 2.27 -3.00 20.42
C ARG A 325 2.69 -4.32 21.06
N TYR A 326 3.97 -4.68 20.96
CA TYR A 326 4.50 -5.91 21.53
C TYR A 326 4.55 -5.83 23.06
N ARG A 327 5.00 -4.73 23.66
CA ARG A 327 4.99 -4.53 25.12
C ARG A 327 3.58 -4.60 25.69
N HIS A 328 2.58 -4.05 25.00
CA HIS A 328 1.18 -4.17 25.42
C HIS A 328 0.66 -5.63 25.37
N ALA A 329 1.22 -6.44 24.51
CA ALA A 329 0.94 -7.88 24.43
C ALA A 329 1.84 -8.74 25.32
N GLY A 330 2.65 -8.14 26.20
CA GLY A 330 3.47 -8.81 27.20
C GLY A 330 4.84 -9.25 26.72
N ILE A 331 5.29 -8.79 25.55
CA ILE A 331 6.63 -9.10 24.98
C ILE A 331 7.42 -7.80 24.82
N ASP A 332 8.63 -7.73 25.37
CA ASP A 332 9.55 -6.62 25.06
C ASP A 332 10.55 -7.04 23.97
N PRO A 333 10.42 -6.50 22.74
CA PRO A 333 11.30 -6.85 21.63
C PRO A 333 12.79 -6.51 21.84
N LEU A 334 13.11 -5.67 22.83
CA LEU A 334 14.50 -5.34 23.16
C LEU A 334 15.15 -6.34 24.12
N THR A 335 14.36 -7.22 24.76
CA THR A 335 14.86 -8.21 25.73
C THR A 335 14.72 -9.64 25.24
N GLU A 336 13.80 -9.89 24.29
CA GLU A 336 13.58 -11.21 23.73
C GLU A 336 13.22 -11.12 22.23
N PRO A 337 13.69 -12.10 21.40
CA PRO A 337 13.29 -12.19 20.00
C PRO A 337 11.80 -12.42 19.83
N ILE A 338 11.23 -11.95 18.71
CA ILE A 338 9.82 -12.11 18.40
C ILE A 338 9.61 -13.19 17.33
N LEU A 339 8.49 -13.92 17.43
CA LEU A 339 8.13 -14.96 16.46
C LEU A 339 7.49 -14.33 15.22
N THR A 340 8.00 -14.70 14.04
CA THR A 340 7.55 -14.19 12.76
C THR A 340 7.37 -15.29 11.73
N TYR A 341 6.42 -15.10 10.81
CA TYR A 341 6.19 -15.99 9.66
C TYR A 341 5.62 -15.17 8.47
N PRO A 342 5.88 -15.56 7.21
CA PRO A 342 5.32 -14.86 6.06
C PRO A 342 3.80 -14.81 6.06
N VAL A 343 3.23 -13.64 5.75
CA VAL A 343 1.79 -13.40 5.68
C VAL A 343 1.40 -12.77 4.36
N LEU A 344 0.23 -13.09 3.83
CA LEU A 344 -0.26 -12.51 2.59
C LEU A 344 -0.47 -11.00 2.75
N HIS A 345 0.08 -10.20 1.80
CA HIS A 345 0.28 -8.78 2.05
C HIS A 345 -0.17 -7.86 0.92
N TYR A 346 0.20 -8.14 -0.35
CA TYR A 346 0.02 -7.21 -1.45
C TYR A 346 -0.26 -7.95 -2.76
N GLN A 347 -1.14 -7.39 -3.59
CA GLN A 347 -1.36 -7.83 -4.95
C GLN A 347 -0.48 -7.01 -5.90
N ASN A 348 0.46 -7.67 -6.60
CA ASN A 348 1.37 -6.97 -7.51
C ASN A 348 0.73 -6.67 -8.86
N GLY A 349 -0.11 -7.58 -9.38
CA GLY A 349 -0.83 -7.42 -10.64
C GLY A 349 -2.20 -6.79 -10.47
N GLY A 350 -2.84 -6.46 -11.59
CA GLY A 350 -4.15 -5.80 -11.63
C GLY A 350 -4.43 -5.16 -12.99
N LEU A 351 -5.23 -4.11 -12.99
CA LEU A 351 -5.65 -3.40 -14.20
C LEU A 351 -4.44 -2.78 -14.94
N VAL A 352 -4.39 -2.98 -16.26
CA VAL A 352 -3.38 -2.32 -17.11
C VAL A 352 -3.69 -0.84 -17.18
N ILE A 353 -2.65 -0.01 -16.95
CA ILE A 353 -2.74 1.44 -17.04
C ILE A 353 -1.66 2.02 -17.94
N ASP A 354 -1.92 3.21 -18.49
CA ASP A 354 -0.90 4.04 -19.09
C ASP A 354 -0.19 4.93 -18.04
N ARG A 355 0.72 5.79 -18.49
CA ARG A 355 1.47 6.72 -17.63
C ARG A 355 0.59 7.74 -16.89
N ASN A 356 -0.66 7.92 -17.29
CA ASN A 356 -1.63 8.82 -16.68
C ASN A 356 -2.72 8.09 -15.90
N GLY A 357 -2.58 6.78 -15.67
CA GLY A 357 -3.55 5.97 -14.97
C GLY A 357 -4.78 5.59 -15.80
N ARG A 358 -4.80 5.85 -17.14
CA ARG A 358 -5.90 5.42 -18.01
C ARG A 358 -5.86 3.91 -18.17
N THR A 359 -7.01 3.27 -18.01
CA THR A 359 -7.19 1.86 -18.36
C THR A 359 -7.41 1.70 -19.87
N THR A 360 -7.64 0.49 -20.35
CA THR A 360 -8.04 0.23 -21.76
C THR A 360 -9.49 0.61 -22.06
N VAL A 361 -10.26 1.01 -21.04
CA VAL A 361 -11.63 1.53 -21.19
C VAL A 361 -11.60 3.05 -21.11
N GLU A 362 -12.07 3.71 -22.15
CA GLU A 362 -12.10 5.18 -22.23
C GLU A 362 -12.87 5.79 -21.06
N GLY A 363 -12.28 6.83 -20.41
CA GLY A 363 -12.84 7.51 -19.24
C GLY A 363 -12.74 6.73 -17.93
N LEU A 364 -12.21 5.49 -17.96
CA LEU A 364 -11.95 4.67 -16.78
C LEU A 364 -10.46 4.71 -16.43
N PHE A 365 -10.15 5.14 -15.21
CA PHE A 365 -8.80 5.27 -14.66
C PHE A 365 -8.61 4.32 -13.49
N ALA A 366 -7.35 4.00 -13.19
CA ALA A 366 -7.01 3.24 -11.99
C ALA A 366 -5.67 3.72 -11.40
N ALA A 367 -5.52 3.59 -10.06
CA ALA A 367 -4.28 3.93 -9.36
C ALA A 367 -4.09 3.12 -8.07
N GLY A 368 -2.85 2.86 -7.69
CA GLY A 368 -2.46 2.08 -6.52
C GLY A 368 -2.62 0.57 -6.71
N GLU A 369 -2.78 -0.17 -5.63
CA GLU A 369 -2.72 -1.65 -5.60
C GLU A 369 -3.73 -2.37 -6.52
N ILE A 370 -4.73 -1.68 -7.06
CA ILE A 370 -5.65 -2.24 -8.07
C ILE A 370 -5.00 -2.38 -9.45
N THR A 371 -3.85 -1.74 -9.68
CA THR A 371 -3.16 -1.70 -10.99
C THR A 371 -2.08 -2.76 -11.10
N GLY A 372 -1.77 -3.14 -12.34
CA GLY A 372 -0.65 -4.03 -12.68
C GLY A 372 0.38 -3.34 -13.56
N GLY A 373 1.63 -3.83 -13.49
CA GLY A 373 2.74 -3.36 -14.32
C GLY A 373 3.71 -2.41 -13.62
N VAL A 374 3.27 -1.56 -12.71
CA VAL A 374 4.14 -0.62 -11.98
C VAL A 374 5.24 -1.37 -11.19
N HIS A 375 4.86 -2.46 -10.55
CA HIS A 375 5.73 -3.25 -9.67
C HIS A 375 6.13 -4.61 -10.25
N GLY A 376 5.68 -4.92 -11.46
CA GLY A 376 5.84 -6.27 -12.02
C GLY A 376 5.31 -7.35 -11.09
N ARG A 377 6.01 -8.47 -10.98
CA ARG A 377 5.56 -9.61 -10.16
C ARG A 377 6.08 -9.60 -8.71
N ASN A 378 6.95 -8.65 -8.35
CA ASN A 378 7.43 -8.51 -6.97
C ASN A 378 7.75 -7.05 -6.63
N ARG A 379 6.96 -6.47 -5.73
CA ARG A 379 7.04 -5.06 -5.34
C ARG A 379 8.14 -4.81 -4.29
N MET A 380 8.98 -3.82 -4.55
CA MET A 380 9.92 -3.30 -3.57
C MET A 380 9.19 -2.50 -2.47
N MET A 381 9.60 -2.66 -1.21
CA MET A 381 9.02 -1.95 -0.06
C MET A 381 9.12 -0.43 -0.22
N GLY A 382 8.11 0.29 0.24
CA GLY A 382 8.02 1.76 0.14
C GLY A 382 7.42 2.27 -1.18
N ASN A 383 7.54 1.52 -2.27
CA ASN A 383 7.00 1.93 -3.58
C ASN A 383 5.47 1.87 -3.67
N SER A 384 4.76 1.13 -2.80
CA SER A 384 3.30 1.18 -2.79
C SER A 384 2.73 2.53 -2.32
N LEU A 385 3.38 3.18 -1.34
CA LEU A 385 2.99 4.53 -0.92
C LEU A 385 3.36 5.55 -1.99
N LEU A 386 4.50 5.37 -2.67
CA LEU A 386 4.90 6.21 -3.78
C LEU A 386 3.96 6.08 -4.98
N ASP A 387 3.59 4.85 -5.36
CA ASP A 387 2.60 4.57 -6.40
C ASP A 387 1.25 5.26 -6.10
N CYS A 388 0.75 5.12 -4.89
CA CYS A 388 -0.47 5.80 -4.46
C CYS A 388 -0.40 7.32 -4.67
N THR A 389 0.75 7.94 -4.38
CA THR A 389 0.92 9.40 -4.48
C THR A 389 1.16 9.85 -5.91
N VAL A 390 2.00 9.17 -6.67
CA VAL A 390 2.33 9.52 -8.06
C VAL A 390 1.16 9.22 -8.98
N PHE A 391 0.75 7.95 -9.09
CA PHE A 391 -0.31 7.57 -10.03
C PHE A 391 -1.70 8.02 -9.57
N GLY A 392 -1.93 8.16 -8.26
CA GLY A 392 -3.17 8.78 -7.77
C GLY A 392 -3.33 10.21 -8.30
N ARG A 393 -2.30 11.07 -8.15
CA ARG A 393 -2.35 12.44 -8.68
C ARG A 393 -2.49 12.48 -10.20
N ARG A 394 -1.76 11.62 -10.93
CA ARG A 394 -1.84 11.56 -12.40
C ARG A 394 -3.21 11.13 -12.88
N ALA A 395 -3.77 10.07 -12.31
CA ALA A 395 -5.11 9.60 -12.65
C ALA A 395 -6.19 10.65 -12.37
N GLY A 396 -6.10 11.34 -11.23
CA GLY A 396 -7.05 12.40 -10.88
C GLY A 396 -7.00 13.58 -11.86
N ARG A 397 -5.80 14.09 -12.19
CA ARG A 397 -5.62 15.16 -13.19
C ARG A 397 -6.15 14.74 -14.57
N ALA A 398 -5.80 13.55 -15.02
CA ALA A 398 -6.22 13.06 -16.34
C ALA A 398 -7.75 12.81 -16.38
N ALA A 399 -8.32 12.27 -15.30
CA ALA A 399 -9.76 12.07 -15.19
C ALA A 399 -10.53 13.42 -15.25
N ALA A 400 -10.03 14.44 -14.56
CA ALA A 400 -10.64 15.78 -14.61
C ALA A 400 -10.55 16.42 -16.00
N ALA A 401 -9.45 16.22 -16.72
CA ALA A 401 -9.28 16.72 -18.09
C ALA A 401 -10.23 16.03 -19.07
N ASP A 402 -10.43 14.71 -18.94
CA ASP A 402 -11.28 13.91 -19.81
C ASP A 402 -12.80 14.04 -19.46
N ALA A 403 -13.14 14.56 -18.28
CA ALA A 403 -14.53 14.78 -17.85
C ALA A 403 -15.16 16.06 -18.45
N ARG A 404 -14.33 16.96 -19.00
CA ARG A 404 -14.76 18.22 -19.66
C ARG A 404 -15.10 17.97 -21.11
#